data_532b44f8195824440d683c3a22e68368
#
_entry.id   532b44f8195824440d683c3a22e68368
#
_cell.length_a   1.000
_cell.length_b   1.000
_cell.length_c   1.000
_cell.angle_alpha   90.00
_cell.angle_beta   90.00
_cell.angle_gamma   90.00
#
_symmetry.space_group_name_H-M   'P 1'
#
loop_
_entity.id
_entity.type
_entity.pdbx_description
1 polymer ?
#
loop_
_entity_poly.entity_id
_entity_poly.type
_entity_poly.pdbx_seq_one_letter_code
_entity_poly.pdbx_strand_id
1 'polypeptide(L)'
;DKKLKTATVYQYKVRAYRKSGKKTVTGKYSNVIKAATSPQKVTAVKAKRVKSKVKLTWKKVKGADGFEIYRATSKKGKYQKIKTLKKGTIVSYTDGKAKKGKTYYYKVRAVKNAGKTSVKGTASNAVRCGK
;
A
#
# COMPACT_ATOMS: atom_id res chain seq x y z
N ASP A 1 5.50 -14.30 -14.84
CA ASP A 1 5.02 -13.18 -15.63
C ASP A 1 5.93 -11.97 -15.41
N LYS A 2 6.32 -11.28 -16.48
CA LYS A 2 7.29 -10.16 -16.44
C LYS A 2 6.65 -8.87 -16.95
N LYS A 3 7.24 -7.70 -16.62
CA LYS A 3 6.78 -6.37 -17.06
C LYS A 3 5.34 -6.04 -16.65
N LEU A 4 4.89 -6.50 -15.48
CA LEU A 4 3.59 -6.19 -14.94
C LEU A 4 3.51 -4.71 -14.48
N LYS A 5 2.35 -4.08 -14.71
CA LYS A 5 2.07 -2.72 -14.23
C LYS A 5 1.92 -2.72 -12.70
N THR A 6 2.46 -1.70 -12.02
CA THR A 6 2.32 -1.54 -10.56
C THR A 6 0.87 -1.28 -10.15
N ALA A 7 0.51 -1.63 -8.91
CA ALA A 7 -0.83 -1.43 -8.34
C ALA A 7 -1.97 -1.92 -9.26
N THR A 8 -1.75 -3.04 -9.95
CA THR A 8 -2.71 -3.63 -10.89
C THR A 8 -3.12 -5.01 -10.42
N VAL A 9 -4.40 -5.33 -10.53
CA VAL A 9 -4.92 -6.68 -10.27
C VAL A 9 -4.89 -7.49 -11.56
N TYR A 10 -4.27 -8.66 -11.51
CA TYR A 10 -4.25 -9.65 -12.58
C TYR A 10 -5.07 -10.87 -12.20
N GLN A 11 -5.67 -11.51 -13.19
CA GLN A 11 -6.37 -12.77 -13.04
C GLN A 11 -5.61 -13.85 -13.79
N TYR A 12 -5.39 -14.98 -13.13
CA TYR A 12 -4.67 -16.12 -13.68
C TYR A 12 -5.54 -17.36 -13.63
N LYS A 13 -5.46 -18.15 -14.71
CA LYS A 13 -5.93 -19.52 -14.78
C LYS A 13 -4.93 -20.33 -15.57
N VAL A 14 -4.77 -21.58 -15.23
CA VAL A 14 -3.87 -22.51 -15.90
C VAL A 14 -4.65 -23.70 -16.42
N ARG A 15 -4.13 -24.35 -17.46
CA ARG A 15 -4.61 -25.64 -17.94
C ARG A 15 -3.44 -26.50 -18.36
N ALA A 16 -3.57 -27.81 -18.21
CA ALA A 16 -2.64 -28.76 -18.76
C ALA A 16 -2.82 -28.89 -20.29
N TYR A 17 -1.77 -29.22 -21.00
CA TYR A 17 -1.84 -29.63 -22.39
C TYR A 17 -0.92 -30.82 -22.67
N ARG A 18 -1.27 -31.63 -23.67
CA ARG A 18 -0.45 -32.72 -24.17
C ARG A 18 -0.33 -32.59 -25.70
N LYS A 19 0.87 -32.76 -26.21
CA LYS A 19 1.11 -32.88 -27.64
C LYS A 19 1.02 -34.35 -28.06
N SER A 20 0.30 -34.62 -29.13
CA SER A 20 0.22 -35.93 -29.78
C SER A 20 0.46 -35.74 -31.30
N GLY A 21 1.68 -35.93 -31.74
CA GLY A 21 2.13 -35.56 -33.09
C GLY A 21 1.95 -34.05 -33.32
N LYS A 22 1.24 -33.67 -34.40
CA LYS A 22 0.93 -32.27 -34.74
C LYS A 22 -0.29 -31.69 -33.97
N LYS A 23 -1.01 -32.51 -33.19
CA LYS A 23 -2.21 -32.11 -32.46
C LYS A 23 -1.87 -31.73 -31.01
N THR A 24 -2.53 -30.69 -30.48
CA THR A 24 -2.47 -30.32 -29.07
C THR A 24 -3.84 -30.58 -28.42
N VAL A 25 -3.86 -31.43 -27.41
CA VAL A 25 -5.04 -31.70 -26.57
C VAL A 25 -4.89 -30.92 -25.29
N THR A 26 -5.93 -30.19 -24.89
CA THR A 26 -5.90 -29.32 -23.69
C THR A 26 -6.94 -29.79 -22.69
N GLY A 27 -6.56 -29.76 -21.42
CA GLY A 27 -7.46 -29.97 -20.28
C GLY A 27 -8.35 -28.78 -19.97
N LYS A 28 -9.21 -28.93 -18.97
CA LYS A 28 -10.03 -27.84 -18.43
C LYS A 28 -9.13 -26.78 -17.76
N TYR A 29 -9.59 -25.54 -17.73
CA TYR A 29 -8.93 -24.50 -16.95
C TYR A 29 -9.13 -24.70 -15.44
N SER A 30 -8.13 -24.31 -14.66
CA SER A 30 -8.26 -24.14 -13.21
C SER A 30 -9.27 -23.04 -12.86
N ASN A 31 -9.62 -22.95 -11.59
CA ASN A 31 -10.27 -21.76 -11.04
C ASN A 31 -9.41 -20.51 -11.28
N VAL A 32 -10.07 -19.36 -11.39
CA VAL A 32 -9.40 -18.06 -11.53
C VAL A 32 -8.87 -17.62 -10.17
N ILE A 33 -7.58 -17.32 -10.11
CA ILE A 33 -6.96 -16.62 -8.95
C ILE A 33 -6.70 -15.17 -9.28
N LYS A 34 -6.84 -14.29 -8.29
CA LYS A 34 -6.55 -12.85 -8.40
C LYS A 34 -5.26 -12.55 -7.64
N ALA A 35 -4.31 -11.88 -8.29
CA ALA A 35 -3.09 -11.39 -7.69
C ALA A 35 -2.91 -9.91 -8.01
N ALA A 36 -2.41 -9.12 -7.05
CA ALA A 36 -2.10 -7.71 -7.28
C ALA A 36 -0.60 -7.49 -7.24
N THR A 37 -0.13 -6.59 -8.09
CA THR A 37 1.23 -6.05 -7.99
C THR A 37 1.31 -4.94 -6.95
N SER A 38 2.47 -4.80 -6.31
CA SER A 38 2.70 -3.80 -5.26
C SER A 38 2.52 -2.37 -5.78
N PRO A 39 1.84 -1.49 -5.02
CA PRO A 39 1.83 -0.07 -5.29
C PRO A 39 3.23 0.54 -5.15
N GLN A 40 3.44 1.66 -5.85
CA GLN A 40 4.66 2.44 -5.69
C GLN A 40 4.79 3.00 -4.27
N LYS A 41 6.04 3.29 -3.87
CA LYS A 41 6.36 3.95 -2.61
C LYS A 41 5.67 5.31 -2.54
N VAL A 42 5.10 5.64 -1.39
CA VAL A 42 4.52 6.96 -1.13
C VAL A 42 5.64 7.99 -1.01
N THR A 43 5.51 9.09 -1.73
CA THR A 43 6.49 10.19 -1.77
C THR A 43 5.89 11.50 -1.28
N ALA A 44 6.75 12.51 -1.07
CA ALA A 44 6.37 13.86 -0.63
C ALA A 44 5.51 13.86 0.65
N VAL A 45 5.79 12.93 1.58
CA VAL A 45 5.12 12.92 2.88
C VAL A 45 5.59 14.11 3.69
N LYS A 46 4.63 14.92 4.15
CA LYS A 46 4.87 16.07 5.04
C LYS A 46 4.06 15.88 6.33
N ALA A 47 4.62 16.33 7.44
CA ALA A 47 3.96 16.33 8.75
C ALA A 47 4.04 17.74 9.34
N LYS A 48 2.90 18.33 9.65
CA LYS A 48 2.80 19.67 10.25
C LYS A 48 1.96 19.60 11.52
N ARG A 49 2.43 20.25 12.59
CA ARG A 49 1.64 20.41 13.79
C ARG A 49 0.58 21.49 13.58
N VAL A 50 -0.66 21.16 13.94
CA VAL A 50 -1.81 22.06 13.90
C VAL A 50 -2.48 21.97 15.28
N LYS A 51 -2.27 22.98 16.11
CA LYS A 51 -2.66 22.98 17.53
C LYS A 51 -2.04 21.75 18.23
N SER A 52 -2.82 20.91 18.91
CA SER A 52 -2.37 19.67 19.55
C SER A 52 -2.24 18.47 18.59
N LYS A 53 -2.72 18.58 17.34
CA LYS A 53 -2.80 17.48 16.36
C LYS A 53 -1.66 17.53 15.35
N VAL A 54 -1.41 16.43 14.62
CA VAL A 54 -0.45 16.39 13.52
C VAL A 54 -1.19 16.10 12.23
N LYS A 55 -1.13 17.04 11.27
CA LYS A 55 -1.64 16.84 9.91
C LYS A 55 -0.55 16.28 9.02
N LEU A 56 -0.84 15.16 8.39
CA LEU A 56 -0.02 14.51 7.38
C LEU A 56 -0.59 14.79 6.00
N THR A 57 0.27 14.98 5.00
CA THR A 57 -0.09 15.04 3.58
C THR A 57 0.94 14.29 2.76
N TRP A 58 0.54 13.77 1.59
CA TRP A 58 1.44 13.04 0.68
C TRP A 58 0.97 13.13 -0.76
N LYS A 59 1.83 12.73 -1.70
CA LYS A 59 1.48 12.65 -3.12
C LYS A 59 0.62 11.41 -3.39
N LYS A 60 -0.43 11.57 -4.22
CA LYS A 60 -1.28 10.46 -4.68
C LYS A 60 -0.45 9.35 -5.32
N VAL A 61 -0.77 8.10 -5.03
CA VAL A 61 -0.17 6.92 -5.67
C VAL A 61 -1.18 6.34 -6.65
N LYS A 62 -0.80 6.29 -7.94
CA LYS A 62 -1.67 5.76 -9.01
C LYS A 62 -2.01 4.30 -8.74
N GLY A 63 -3.28 3.96 -8.84
CA GLY A 63 -3.78 2.60 -8.66
C GLY A 63 -3.87 2.11 -7.22
N ALA A 64 -3.45 2.88 -6.20
CA ALA A 64 -3.65 2.54 -4.81
C ALA A 64 -5.14 2.58 -4.44
N ASP A 65 -5.59 1.60 -3.65
CA ASP A 65 -6.96 1.54 -3.14
C ASP A 65 -7.08 2.14 -1.73
N GLY A 66 -5.93 2.35 -1.06
CA GLY A 66 -5.90 2.93 0.27
C GLY A 66 -4.50 3.18 0.78
N PHE A 67 -4.41 3.61 2.05
CA PHE A 67 -3.16 3.89 2.72
C PHE A 67 -3.17 3.39 4.16
N GLU A 68 -2.02 2.97 4.64
CA GLU A 68 -1.77 2.70 6.06
C GLU A 68 -0.83 3.77 6.63
N ILE A 69 -1.21 4.32 7.78
CA ILE A 69 -0.44 5.34 8.49
C ILE A 69 0.22 4.71 9.71
N TYR A 70 1.51 4.95 9.87
CA TYR A 70 2.32 4.43 10.96
C TYR A 70 2.96 5.57 11.73
N ARG A 71 3.08 5.40 13.05
CA ARG A 71 3.70 6.37 13.98
C ARG A 71 4.70 5.69 14.89
N ALA A 72 5.79 6.38 15.20
CA ALA A 72 6.77 6.02 16.23
C ALA A 72 7.19 7.27 17.02
N THR A 73 7.79 7.09 18.19
CA THR A 73 8.35 8.15 19.03
C THR A 73 9.83 8.43 18.72
N SER A 74 10.49 7.56 17.95
CA SER A 74 11.86 7.75 17.47
C SER A 74 12.00 7.33 16.01
N LYS A 75 13.02 7.86 15.30
CA LYS A 75 13.23 7.62 13.85
C LYS A 75 13.49 6.14 13.53
N LYS A 76 14.26 5.46 14.39
CA LYS A 76 14.60 4.03 14.27
C LYS A 76 13.70 3.12 15.12
N GLY A 77 12.71 3.68 15.81
CA GLY A 77 11.83 2.94 16.71
C GLY A 77 10.80 2.05 15.99
N LYS A 78 10.05 1.29 16.79
CA LYS A 78 8.96 0.45 16.30
C LYS A 78 7.77 1.32 15.85
N TYR A 79 7.48 1.27 14.55
CA TYR A 79 6.33 1.97 13.97
C TYR A 79 5.05 1.17 14.18
N GLN A 80 4.11 1.76 14.87
CA GLN A 80 2.77 1.19 15.07
C GLN A 80 1.80 1.75 14.02
N LYS A 81 0.97 0.88 13.44
CA LYS A 81 -0.09 1.31 12.54
C LYS A 81 -1.19 2.00 13.35
N ILE A 82 -1.45 3.28 13.05
CA ILE A 82 -2.44 4.10 13.76
C ILE A 82 -3.73 4.31 12.95
N LYS A 83 -3.68 4.12 11.61
CA LYS A 83 -4.87 4.27 10.76
C LYS A 83 -4.72 3.49 9.47
N THR A 84 -5.84 2.95 8.99
CA THR A 84 -6.03 2.45 7.63
C THR A 84 -7.08 3.34 6.93
N LEU A 85 -6.71 3.89 5.78
CA LEU A 85 -7.59 4.68 4.91
C LEU A 85 -7.99 3.80 3.72
N LYS A 86 -9.28 3.58 3.53
CA LYS A 86 -9.83 2.62 2.54
C LYS A 86 -10.10 3.25 1.17
N LYS A 87 -9.67 4.50 0.92
CA LYS A 87 -9.83 5.20 -0.37
C LYS A 87 -8.47 5.71 -0.86
N GLY A 88 -8.07 5.31 -2.06
CA GLY A 88 -6.81 5.74 -2.71
C GLY A 88 -6.78 7.21 -3.14
N THR A 89 -7.92 7.90 -3.06
CA THR A 89 -8.03 9.34 -3.31
C THR A 89 -7.68 10.21 -2.11
N ILE A 90 -7.64 9.63 -0.89
CA ILE A 90 -7.28 10.36 0.34
C ILE A 90 -5.77 10.57 0.37
N VAL A 91 -5.32 11.81 0.40
CA VAL A 91 -3.90 12.21 0.42
C VAL A 91 -3.52 13.01 1.68
N SER A 92 -4.37 12.96 2.70
CA SER A 92 -4.11 13.59 4.00
C SER A 92 -4.74 12.79 5.14
N TYR A 93 -4.17 12.96 6.35
CA TYR A 93 -4.69 12.39 7.58
C TYR A 93 -4.30 13.27 8.76
N THR A 94 -5.20 13.44 9.73
CA THR A 94 -4.91 14.17 10.97
C THR A 94 -4.86 13.19 12.13
N ASP A 95 -3.69 13.08 12.77
CA ASP A 95 -3.49 12.32 13.98
C ASP A 95 -3.94 13.15 15.19
N GLY A 96 -5.16 12.92 15.65
CA GLY A 96 -5.75 13.56 16.81
C GLY A 96 -5.22 13.04 18.16
N LYS A 97 -4.51 11.89 18.15
CA LYS A 97 -3.92 11.31 19.37
C LYS A 97 -2.46 11.73 19.60
N ALA A 98 -1.91 12.59 18.73
CA ALA A 98 -0.60 13.17 18.96
C ALA A 98 -0.65 14.18 20.11
N LYS A 99 0.18 13.98 21.13
CA LYS A 99 0.24 14.88 22.30
C LYS A 99 1.08 16.12 21.98
N LYS A 100 0.65 17.32 22.48
CA LYS A 100 1.44 18.56 22.45
C LYS A 100 2.79 18.35 23.17
N GLY A 101 3.86 18.98 22.71
CA GLY A 101 5.19 18.87 23.32
C GLY A 101 5.94 17.56 23.03
N LYS A 102 5.34 16.59 22.33
CA LYS A 102 5.98 15.33 21.96
C LYS A 102 6.39 15.30 20.48
N THR A 103 7.56 14.76 20.19
CA THR A 103 8.04 14.51 18.84
C THR A 103 7.55 13.14 18.37
N TYR A 104 7.08 13.07 17.12
CA TYR A 104 6.67 11.84 16.48
C TYR A 104 7.29 11.70 15.08
N TYR A 105 7.41 10.46 14.65
CA TYR A 105 7.86 10.07 13.32
C TYR A 105 6.75 9.28 12.63
N TYR A 106 6.49 9.60 11.38
CA TYR A 106 5.42 8.98 10.61
C TYR A 106 5.94 8.34 9.34
N LYS A 107 5.30 7.25 8.93
CA LYS A 107 5.45 6.63 7.62
C LYS A 107 4.07 6.37 7.03
N VAL A 108 3.97 6.47 5.72
CA VAL A 108 2.76 6.17 4.96
C VAL A 108 3.06 5.09 3.96
N ARG A 109 2.16 4.12 3.80
CA ARG A 109 2.29 3.01 2.87
C ARG A 109 1.01 2.87 2.06
N ALA A 110 1.14 2.74 0.73
CA ALA A 110 0.02 2.49 -0.16
C ALA A 110 -0.38 1.01 -0.13
N VAL A 111 -1.66 0.74 -0.37
CA VAL A 111 -2.25 -0.61 -0.38
C VAL A 111 -3.02 -0.81 -1.67
N LYS A 112 -2.91 -2.01 -2.27
CA LYS A 112 -3.71 -2.49 -3.40
C LYS A 112 -4.46 -3.74 -2.97
N ASN A 113 -5.77 -3.77 -3.19
CA ASN A 113 -6.63 -4.92 -2.87
C ASN A 113 -6.78 -5.85 -4.08
N ALA A 114 -6.84 -7.16 -3.82
CA ALA A 114 -7.13 -8.19 -4.82
C ALA A 114 -8.14 -9.18 -4.20
N GLY A 115 -9.41 -8.82 -4.24
CA GLY A 115 -10.46 -9.59 -3.56
C GLY A 115 -10.29 -9.56 -2.04
N LYS A 116 -10.16 -10.73 -1.42
CA LYS A 116 -9.99 -10.88 0.03
C LYS A 116 -8.55 -10.58 0.51
N THR A 117 -7.58 -10.47 -0.40
CA THR A 117 -6.16 -10.21 -0.08
C THR A 117 -5.78 -8.77 -0.40
N SER A 118 -4.67 -8.31 0.17
CA SER A 118 -4.12 -7.00 -0.14
C SER A 118 -2.60 -7.06 -0.23
N VAL A 119 -2.04 -6.30 -1.17
CA VAL A 119 -0.60 -6.13 -1.35
C VAL A 119 -0.21 -4.72 -0.92
N LYS A 120 0.86 -4.63 -0.16
CA LYS A 120 1.35 -3.39 0.42
C LYS A 120 2.61 -2.93 -0.29
N GLY A 121 2.65 -1.67 -0.69
CA GLY A 121 3.85 -1.05 -1.24
C GLY A 121 4.93 -0.83 -0.17
N THR A 122 6.11 -0.40 -0.58
CA THR A 122 7.16 0.04 0.33
C THR A 122 6.70 1.26 1.12
N ALA A 123 6.96 1.28 2.42
CA ALA A 123 6.65 2.44 3.25
C ALA A 123 7.48 3.66 2.85
N SER A 124 6.93 4.86 2.99
CA SER A 124 7.65 6.11 2.79
C SER A 124 8.87 6.23 3.70
N ASN A 125 9.77 7.14 3.39
CA ASN A 125 10.74 7.60 4.37
C ASN A 125 10.02 8.15 5.61
N ALA A 126 10.68 8.07 6.76
CA ALA A 126 10.15 8.63 7.99
C ALA A 126 10.14 10.15 7.91
N VAL A 127 9.02 10.78 8.25
CA VAL A 127 8.92 12.23 8.41
C VAL A 127 8.76 12.57 9.89
N ARG A 128 9.56 13.53 10.36
CA ARG A 128 9.53 14.03 11.74
C ARG A 128 8.48 15.14 11.88
N CYS A 129 7.70 15.10 12.95
CA CYS A 129 6.94 16.24 13.42
C CYS A 129 7.41 16.56 14.85
N GLY A 130 8.07 17.68 15.01
CA GLY A 130 8.57 18.17 16.29
C GLY A 130 7.48 18.64 17.25
N LYS A 131 7.92 19.24 18.36
CA LYS A 131 7.10 19.85 19.39
C LYS A 131 6.22 20.96 18.86
#